data_7529bba1ea24c39d7108d1886e47e88d
#
_entry.id   7529bba1ea24c39d7108d1886e47e88d
#
_cell.length_a   1.000
_cell.length_b   1.000
_cell.length_c   1.000
_cell.angle_alpha   90.00
_cell.angle_beta   90.00
_cell.angle_gamma   90.00
#
_symmetry.space_group_name_H-M   'P 1'
#
loop_
_entity.id
_entity.type
_entity.pdbx_description
1 polymer ?
#
loop_
_entity_poly.entity_id
_entity_poly.type
_entity_poly.pdbx_seq_one_letter_code
_entity_poly.pdbx_strand_id
1 'polypeptide(L)' 'MIDFKYKGYEVKIGGIANTTKVTADNGMDSCVWLFSVDSPKQAKFNRFIKRIQQAITERINYLRKEEVWKMT' A
#
# COMPACT_ATOMS: atom_id res chain seq x y z
N MET A 1 2.20 -8.40 -12.90
CA MET A 1 1.27 -7.95 -11.86
C MET A 1 1.44 -8.82 -10.63
N ILE A 2 1.63 -8.22 -9.46
CA ILE A 2 1.85 -8.94 -8.21
C ILE A 2 0.73 -8.60 -7.25
N ASP A 3 0.11 -9.63 -6.67
CA ASP A 3 -0.98 -9.48 -5.73
C ASP A 3 -0.62 -10.18 -4.43
N PHE A 4 -0.86 -9.51 -3.30
CA PHE A 4 -0.68 -10.12 -1.99
C PHE A 4 -1.65 -9.50 -1.00
N LYS A 5 -1.81 -10.13 0.17
CA LYS A 5 -2.64 -9.62 1.25
C LYS A 5 -1.76 -9.21 2.43
N TYR A 6 -2.08 -8.09 3.05
CA TYR A 6 -1.37 -7.59 4.21
C TYR A 6 -2.33 -6.88 5.15
N LYS A 7 -2.44 -7.38 6.38
CA LYS A 7 -3.30 -6.82 7.44
C LYS A 7 -4.74 -6.54 6.97
N GLY A 8 -5.30 -7.47 6.19
CA GLY A 8 -6.66 -7.36 5.69
C GLY A 8 -6.80 -6.59 4.38
N TYR A 9 -5.74 -5.94 3.91
CA TYR A 9 -5.74 -5.25 2.62
C TYR A 9 -5.31 -6.20 1.50
N GLU A 10 -6.07 -6.17 0.40
CA GLU A 10 -5.66 -6.81 -0.83
C GLU A 10 -4.83 -5.83 -1.64
N VAL A 11 -3.56 -6.14 -1.85
CA VAL A 11 -2.60 -5.25 -2.49
C VAL A 11 -2.33 -5.73 -3.91
N LYS A 12 -2.46 -4.81 -4.87
CA LYS A 12 -2.19 -5.08 -6.29
C LYS A 12 -1.13 -4.10 -6.77
N ILE A 13 -0.09 -4.63 -7.43
CA ILE A 13 1.00 -3.83 -7.98
C ILE A 13 0.98 -4.00 -9.49
N GLY A 14 0.83 -2.89 -10.21
CA GLY A 14 0.88 -2.87 -11.66
C GLY A 14 1.72 -1.72 -12.16
N GLY A 15 2.17 -1.78 -13.43
CA GLY A 15 2.95 -0.74 -14.05
C GLY A 15 2.23 -0.13 -15.24
N ILE A 16 2.28 1.19 -15.36
CA ILE A 16 1.78 1.92 -16.52
C ILE A 16 2.90 2.88 -16.93
N ALA A 17 3.46 2.66 -18.12
CA ALA A 17 4.62 3.42 -18.63
C ALA A 17 5.77 3.35 -17.62
N ASN A 18 6.30 4.49 -17.15
CA ASN A 18 7.40 4.55 -16.20
C ASN A 18 6.90 4.70 -14.75
N THR A 19 5.63 4.37 -14.50
CA THR A 19 5.02 4.54 -13.18
C THR A 19 4.56 3.20 -12.65
N THR A 20 4.87 2.92 -11.39
CA THR A 20 4.33 1.76 -10.69
C THR A 20 3.14 2.21 -9.85
N LYS A 21 2.00 1.58 -10.09
CA LYS A 21 0.76 1.86 -9.35
C LYS A 21 0.51 0.75 -8.33
N VAL A 22 0.34 1.14 -7.09
CA VAL A 22 0.01 0.21 -5.99
C VAL A 22 -1.37 0.55 -5.48
N THR A 23 -2.24 -0.45 -5.44
CA THR A 23 -3.61 -0.31 -4.92
C THR A 23 -3.77 -1.24 -3.72
N ALA A 24 -4.28 -0.72 -2.62
CA ALA A 24 -4.59 -1.51 -1.43
C ALA A 24 -6.04 -1.28 -1.03
N ASP A 25 -6.81 -2.35 -0.86
CA ASP A 25 -8.25 -2.28 -0.60
C ASP A 25 -8.64 -3.37 0.40
N ASN A 26 -9.37 -2.99 1.45
CA ASN A 26 -9.90 -3.93 2.44
C ASN A 26 -11.43 -4.03 2.40
N GLY A 27 -12.08 -3.46 1.37
CA GLY A 27 -13.53 -3.40 1.25
C GLY A 27 -14.15 -2.18 1.88
N MET A 28 -13.51 -1.58 2.88
CA MET A 28 -13.99 -0.37 3.57
C MET A 28 -13.09 0.83 3.32
N ASP A 29 -11.80 0.60 3.08
CA ASP A 29 -10.80 1.64 2.83
C ASP A 29 -10.00 1.26 1.60
N SER A 30 -9.73 2.22 0.74
CA SER A 30 -8.98 2.01 -0.49
C SER A 30 -7.91 3.08 -0.63
N CYS A 31 -6.68 2.65 -0.91
CA CYS A 31 -5.55 3.55 -1.09
C CYS A 31 -4.83 3.27 -2.39
N VAL A 32 -4.33 4.33 -3.01
CA VAL A 32 -3.56 4.22 -4.25
C VAL A 32 -2.27 5.02 -4.09
N TRP A 33 -1.16 4.40 -4.43
CA TRP A 33 0.14 5.07 -4.43
C TRP A 33 0.75 4.96 -5.83
N LEU A 34 1.37 6.05 -6.27
CA LEU A 34 2.07 6.11 -7.54
C LEU A 34 3.56 6.35 -7.29
N PHE A 35 4.38 5.50 -7.87
CA PHE A 35 5.83 5.59 -7.73
C PHE A 35 6.46 5.76 -9.11
N SER A 36 7.31 6.78 -9.27
CA SER A 36 8.03 7.05 -10.51
C SER A 36 9.25 6.15 -10.61
N VAL A 37 9.03 4.83 -10.68
CA VAL A 37 10.12 3.86 -10.82
C VAL A 37 9.79 2.85 -11.90
N ASP A 38 10.76 2.61 -12.77
CA ASP A 38 10.71 1.46 -13.66
C ASP A 38 10.74 0.19 -12.81
N SER A 39 10.41 -0.95 -13.41
CA SER A 39 10.36 -2.23 -12.70
C SER A 39 11.52 -2.39 -11.72
N PRO A 40 11.25 -2.44 -10.41
CA PRO A 40 12.34 -2.55 -9.44
C PRO A 40 13.08 -3.87 -9.60
N LYS A 41 14.41 -3.82 -9.59
CA LYS A 41 15.24 -5.01 -9.57
C LYS A 41 15.00 -5.77 -8.26
N GLN A 42 15.23 -7.08 -8.26
CA GLN A 42 14.83 -7.96 -7.16
C GLN A 42 15.28 -7.51 -5.77
N ALA A 43 16.50 -6.98 -5.65
CA ALA A 43 17.00 -6.48 -4.37
C ALA A 43 16.24 -5.23 -3.89
N LYS A 44 15.85 -4.37 -4.84
CA LYS A 44 15.05 -3.17 -4.54
C LYS A 44 13.56 -3.51 -4.36
N PHE A 45 13.13 -4.64 -4.91
CA PHE A 45 11.75 -5.10 -4.81
C PHE A 45 11.37 -5.40 -3.35
N ASN A 46 12.25 -6.05 -2.60
CA ASN A 46 12.00 -6.35 -1.19
C ASN A 46 11.85 -5.07 -0.36
N ARG A 47 12.66 -4.04 -0.64
CA ARG A 47 12.53 -2.74 0.01
C ARG A 47 11.22 -2.06 -0.36
N PHE A 48 10.81 -2.19 -1.61
CA PHE A 48 9.57 -1.64 -2.12
C PHE A 48 8.37 -2.26 -1.41
N ILE A 49 8.35 -3.58 -1.27
CA ILE A 49 7.30 -4.30 -0.55
C ILE A 49 7.24 -3.86 0.92
N LYS A 50 8.38 -3.73 1.59
CA LYS A 50 8.44 -3.24 2.97
C LYS A 50 7.87 -1.83 3.09
N ARG A 51 8.16 -0.97 2.12
CA ARG A 51 7.65 0.40 2.09
C ARG A 51 6.14 0.42 1.95
N ILE A 52 5.57 -0.44 1.11
CA ILE A 52 4.12 -0.58 0.96
C ILE A 52 3.50 -1.07 2.26
N GLN A 53 4.08 -2.09 2.89
CA GLN A 53 3.60 -2.62 4.16
C GLN A 53 3.61 -1.55 5.26
N GLN A 54 4.65 -0.74 5.31
CA GLN A 54 4.76 0.38 6.24
C GLN A 54 3.68 1.43 5.98
N ALA A 55 3.43 1.77 4.72
CA ALA A 55 2.40 2.74 4.36
C ALA A 55 1.01 2.24 4.78
N ILE A 56 0.72 0.96 4.59
CA ILE A 56 -0.54 0.35 5.02
C ILE A 56 -0.66 0.40 6.54
N THR A 57 0.41 0.07 7.26
CA THR A 57 0.42 0.13 8.73
C THR A 57 0.15 1.55 9.23
N GLU A 58 0.78 2.54 8.61
CA GLU A 58 0.54 3.95 8.96
C GLU A 58 -0.90 4.36 8.68
N ARG A 59 -1.48 3.90 7.59
CA ARG A 59 -2.89 4.17 7.26
C ARG A 59 -3.83 3.58 8.30
N ILE A 60 -3.59 2.34 8.71
CA ILE A 60 -4.38 1.68 9.75
C ILE A 60 -4.30 2.46 11.06
N ASN A 61 -3.10 2.87 11.46
CA ASN A 61 -2.91 3.63 12.69
C ASN A 61 -3.62 5.00 12.63
N TYR A 62 -3.59 5.64 11.47
CA TYR A 62 -4.28 6.90 11.25
C TYR A 62 -5.80 6.73 11.43
N LEU A 63 -6.38 5.69 10.85
CA LEU A 63 -7.81 5.43 10.96
C LEU A 63 -8.21 5.08 12.40
N ARG A 64 -7.36 4.35 13.13
CA ARG A 64 -7.60 4.05 14.54
C ARG A 64 -7.59 5.31 15.41
N LYS A 65 -6.68 6.24 15.13
CA LYS A 65 -6.64 7.53 15.83
C LYS A 65 -7.91 8.33 15.59
N GLU A 66 -8.43 8.35 14.38
CA GLU A 66 -9.68 9.02 14.07
C GLU A 66 -10.86 8.41 14.82
N GLU A 67 -10.93 7.08 14.92
CA GLU A 67 -11.98 6.40 15.66
C GLU A 67 -11.92 6.74 17.15
N VAL A 68 -10.74 6.70 17.75
CA VAL A 68 -10.56 7.08 19.16
C VAL A 68 -10.94 8.54 19.38
N TRP A 69 -10.57 9.42 18.49
CA TRP A 69 -10.90 10.84 18.54
C TRP A 69 -12.40 11.07 18.47
N LYS A 70 -13.11 10.34 17.63
CA LYS A 70 -14.56 10.46 17.50
C LYS A 70 -15.32 9.88 18.69
N MET A 71 -14.72 8.99 19.44
CA MET A 71 -15.33 8.37 20.61
C MET A 71 -15.12 9.20 21.88
N THR A 72 -14.26 10.18 21.85
CA THR A 72 -14.05 11.12 22.96
C THR A 72 -14.73 12.46 22.70
#